data_78123ec80b320e18a92f4540ef336d39
#
_entry.id   78123ec80b320e18a92f4540ef336d39
#
_cell.length_a   1.000
_cell.length_b   1.000
_cell.length_c   1.000
_cell.angle_alpha   90.00
_cell.angle_beta   90.00
_cell.angle_gamma   90.00
#
_symmetry.space_group_name_H-M   'P 1'
#
loop_
_entity.id
_entity.type
_entity.pdbx_description
1 polymer ?
#
loop_
_entity_poly.entity_id
_entity_poly.type
_entity_poly.pdbx_seq_one_letter_code
_entity_poly.pdbx_strand_id
1 'polypeptide(L)'
;MKKRTISLMLVGAMVATMFAGCGNSEANTNASSTEAGKTGGAEAGNVSISFYTTETGKDDMFQELIADFEEKNPGITVEYIAAGDDQLQQWMALYSSNEGPTVSLMDPINIYENQERMRDLTNEPLIDNIEESALTTMTFDGKIYAVPGTAAGIGILYNKAVCDAAVGGDFDPSTIKTRSDLKDLFDKIEATGVAATCITGVNWSIGAHYLCQTYGAALGSTDERVAYVNSII
;
A
#
# COMPACT_ATOMS: atom_id res chain seq x y z
N MET A 1 -39.88 32.92 25.54
CA MET A 1 -39.27 32.33 26.76
C MET A 1 -39.34 30.80 26.82
N LYS A 2 -40.11 30.09 25.95
CA LYS A 2 -40.29 28.59 26.02
C LYS A 2 -39.17 27.79 25.32
N LYS A 3 -38.33 28.40 24.49
CA LYS A 3 -37.25 27.68 23.77
C LYS A 3 -35.92 27.57 24.54
N ARG A 4 -35.69 28.39 25.57
CA ARG A 4 -34.46 28.35 26.37
C ARG A 4 -34.50 27.30 27.51
N THR A 5 -35.69 26.90 27.96
CA THR A 5 -35.86 25.89 29.01
C THR A 5 -35.68 24.45 28.51
N ILE A 6 -35.93 24.19 27.22
CA ILE A 6 -35.75 22.85 26.64
C ILE A 6 -34.29 22.53 26.43
N SER A 7 -33.45 23.52 26.04
CA SER A 7 -32.01 23.33 25.89
C SER A 7 -31.29 23.03 27.21
N LEU A 8 -31.74 23.59 28.31
CA LEU A 8 -31.11 23.31 29.62
C LEU A 8 -31.45 21.91 30.16
N MET A 9 -32.63 21.36 29.84
CA MET A 9 -32.98 19.98 30.24
C MET A 9 -32.22 18.91 29.45
N LEU A 10 -31.84 19.17 28.17
CA LEU A 10 -31.03 18.22 27.38
C LEU A 10 -29.58 18.12 27.87
N VAL A 11 -29.00 19.23 28.32
CA VAL A 11 -27.62 19.27 28.87
C VAL A 11 -27.55 18.57 30.22
N GLY A 12 -28.60 18.69 31.05
CA GLY A 12 -28.67 18.01 32.35
C GLY A 12 -28.80 16.48 32.26
N ALA A 13 -29.38 15.96 31.19
CA ALA A 13 -29.53 14.51 30.97
C ALA A 13 -28.21 13.83 30.54
N MET A 14 -27.30 14.53 29.84
CA MET A 14 -25.99 13.98 29.43
C MET A 14 -24.97 13.92 30.57
N VAL A 15 -25.10 14.75 31.60
CA VAL A 15 -24.14 14.76 32.74
C VAL A 15 -24.47 13.66 33.75
N ALA A 16 -25.73 13.19 33.83
CA ALA A 16 -26.15 12.18 34.81
C ALA A 16 -25.74 10.74 34.44
N THR A 17 -25.30 10.46 33.20
CA THR A 17 -24.89 9.11 32.76
C THR A 17 -23.41 8.81 32.98
N MET A 18 -22.59 9.78 33.40
CA MET A 18 -21.14 9.57 33.63
C MET A 18 -20.76 9.13 35.05
N PHE A 19 -21.73 8.97 35.99
CA PHE A 19 -21.43 8.64 37.40
C PHE A 19 -21.88 7.24 37.86
N ALA A 20 -22.30 6.36 36.93
CA ALA A 20 -22.76 5.02 37.29
C ALA A 20 -21.81 3.92 36.79
N GLY A 21 -20.54 4.01 37.05
CA GLY A 21 -19.56 3.02 36.60
C GLY A 21 -18.28 2.99 37.42
N CYS A 22 -18.39 2.88 38.76
CA CYS A 22 -17.28 2.48 39.62
C CYS A 22 -17.74 1.36 40.55
N GLY A 23 -17.47 0.13 40.16
CA GLY A 23 -17.57 -1.10 40.94
C GLY A 23 -16.22 -1.76 41.03
N ASN A 24 -15.63 -1.56 42.15
CA ASN A 24 -14.55 -2.25 42.89
C ASN A 24 -14.03 -3.56 42.32
N SER A 25 -12.73 -3.66 42.04
CA SER A 25 -11.95 -4.90 42.17
C SER A 25 -10.51 -4.58 42.57
N GLU A 26 -10.08 -5.28 43.61
CA GLU A 26 -8.90 -5.06 44.42
C GLU A 26 -7.59 -5.30 43.63
N ALA A 27 -6.59 -4.51 44.04
CA ALA A 27 -5.20 -4.64 43.63
C ALA A 27 -4.62 -5.97 44.10
N ASN A 28 -3.94 -6.70 43.21
CA ASN A 28 -2.91 -7.64 43.63
C ASN A 28 -1.63 -7.37 42.81
N THR A 29 -0.71 -6.70 43.51
CA THR A 29 0.68 -6.53 43.06
C THR A 29 1.45 -7.83 43.21
N ASN A 30 1.98 -8.37 42.13
CA ASN A 30 3.21 -9.16 42.24
C ASN A 30 4.03 -8.99 40.94
N ALA A 31 5.11 -8.22 41.10
CA ALA A 31 6.21 -8.22 40.13
C ALA A 31 6.99 -9.52 40.29
N SER A 32 7.19 -10.23 39.20
CA SER A 32 8.29 -11.19 39.10
C SER A 32 8.78 -11.23 37.65
N SER A 33 9.98 -10.75 37.48
CA SER A 33 10.85 -10.96 36.33
C SER A 33 11.19 -12.46 36.23
N THR A 34 11.01 -13.08 35.06
CA THR A 34 11.76 -14.31 34.75
C THR A 34 11.84 -14.52 33.23
N GLU A 35 13.05 -14.45 32.75
CA GLU A 35 13.75 -15.18 31.69
C GLU A 35 13.01 -15.75 30.46
N ALA A 36 13.65 -15.49 29.37
CA ALA A 36 13.50 -16.10 28.05
C ALA A 36 13.69 -17.64 28.08
N GLY A 37 12.90 -18.31 27.26
CA GLY A 37 13.25 -19.62 26.73
C GLY A 37 12.40 -20.78 27.23
N LYS A 38 11.35 -21.11 26.44
CA LYS A 38 11.01 -22.53 26.14
C LYS A 38 9.96 -22.54 25.03
N THR A 39 10.33 -23.10 23.90
CA THR A 39 9.40 -23.68 22.91
C THR A 39 8.48 -24.66 23.62
N GLY A 40 7.27 -24.22 23.91
CA GLY A 40 6.18 -25.06 24.34
C GLY A 40 5.02 -24.77 23.42
N GLY A 41 4.51 -25.81 22.73
CA GLY A 41 3.33 -25.68 21.89
C GLY A 41 2.20 -25.05 22.69
N ALA A 42 1.86 -23.82 22.35
CA ALA A 42 0.63 -23.21 22.79
C ALA A 42 -0.52 -24.02 22.16
N GLU A 43 -1.48 -24.44 22.95
CA GLU A 43 -2.79 -24.85 22.43
C GLU A 43 -3.25 -23.75 21.50
N ALA A 44 -3.63 -24.10 20.26
CA ALA A 44 -4.03 -23.18 19.24
C ALA A 44 -5.33 -22.44 19.69
N GLY A 45 -5.16 -21.33 20.39
CA GLY A 45 -6.23 -20.39 20.61
C GLY A 45 -6.57 -19.74 19.26
N ASN A 46 -7.85 -19.50 19.00
CA ASN A 46 -8.27 -18.78 17.80
C ASN A 46 -7.63 -17.39 17.79
N VAL A 47 -6.79 -17.14 16.79
CA VAL A 47 -6.12 -15.86 16.56
C VAL A 47 -6.88 -15.14 15.42
N SER A 48 -7.28 -13.91 15.67
CA SER A 48 -7.80 -13.05 14.60
C SER A 48 -6.73 -12.03 14.22
N ILE A 49 -6.46 -11.93 12.91
CA ILE A 49 -5.60 -10.91 12.32
C ILE A 49 -6.41 -10.11 11.31
N SER A 50 -5.99 -8.89 11.01
CA SER A 50 -6.65 -8.06 10.01
C SER A 50 -5.71 -7.76 8.84
N PHE A 51 -6.25 -7.78 7.63
CA PHE A 51 -5.57 -7.45 6.39
C PHE A 51 -6.21 -6.24 5.73
N TYR A 52 -5.48 -5.14 5.69
CA TYR A 52 -5.86 -3.89 5.05
C TYR A 52 -5.21 -3.78 3.66
N THR A 53 -5.98 -3.39 2.64
CA THR A 53 -5.45 -3.21 1.29
C THR A 53 -5.93 -1.91 0.65
N THR A 54 -5.02 -1.24 -0.04
CA THR A 54 -5.30 -0.07 -0.89
C THR A 54 -5.58 -0.46 -2.35
N GLU A 55 -5.46 -1.73 -2.69
CA GLU A 55 -5.75 -2.26 -4.02
C GLU A 55 -7.26 -2.40 -4.22
N THR A 56 -7.83 -1.60 -5.13
CA THR A 56 -9.26 -1.63 -5.44
C THR A 56 -9.58 -2.60 -6.57
N GLY A 57 -10.81 -3.17 -6.54
CA GLY A 57 -11.30 -4.03 -7.60
C GLY A 57 -10.69 -5.43 -7.64
N LYS A 58 -10.03 -5.86 -6.55
CA LYS A 58 -9.43 -7.18 -6.39
C LYS A 58 -9.99 -7.93 -5.18
N ASP A 59 -11.13 -7.49 -4.66
CA ASP A 59 -11.73 -8.01 -3.42
C ASP A 59 -11.96 -9.53 -3.49
N ASP A 60 -12.56 -10.03 -4.58
CA ASP A 60 -12.83 -11.45 -4.77
C ASP A 60 -11.54 -12.27 -4.72
N MET A 61 -10.46 -11.79 -5.35
CA MET A 61 -9.15 -12.45 -5.34
C MET A 61 -8.57 -12.50 -3.92
N PHE A 62 -8.64 -11.40 -3.17
CA PHE A 62 -8.13 -11.40 -1.80
C PHE A 62 -8.94 -12.28 -0.87
N GLN A 63 -10.26 -12.30 -1.01
CA GLN A 63 -11.13 -13.19 -0.23
C GLN A 63 -10.84 -14.67 -0.53
N GLU A 64 -10.57 -15.03 -1.78
CA GLU A 64 -10.15 -16.37 -2.17
C GLU A 64 -8.81 -16.76 -1.53
N LEU A 65 -7.82 -15.86 -1.56
CA LEU A 65 -6.52 -16.05 -0.92
C LEU A 65 -6.63 -16.17 0.61
N ILE A 66 -7.51 -15.40 1.24
CA ILE A 66 -7.78 -15.48 2.68
C ILE A 66 -8.41 -16.82 3.05
N ALA A 67 -9.40 -17.27 2.29
CA ALA A 67 -10.03 -18.57 2.52
C ALA A 67 -9.01 -19.73 2.42
N ASP A 68 -8.13 -19.67 1.42
CA ASP A 68 -7.04 -20.63 1.21
C ASP A 68 -6.00 -20.61 2.36
N PHE A 69 -5.74 -19.41 2.88
CA PHE A 69 -4.85 -19.24 4.04
C PHE A 69 -5.48 -19.81 5.32
N GLU A 70 -6.74 -19.50 5.59
CA GLU A 70 -7.46 -20.01 6.78
C GLU A 70 -7.61 -21.53 6.76
N GLU A 71 -7.86 -22.13 5.59
CA GLU A 71 -7.91 -23.58 5.44
C GLU A 71 -6.55 -24.23 5.79
N LYS A 72 -5.44 -23.61 5.39
CA LYS A 72 -4.08 -24.11 5.66
C LYS A 72 -3.59 -23.79 7.07
N ASN A 73 -4.22 -22.86 7.76
CA ASN A 73 -3.83 -22.39 9.09
C ASN A 73 -5.01 -22.43 10.07
N PRO A 74 -5.51 -23.64 10.43
CA PRO A 74 -6.66 -23.76 11.31
C PRO A 74 -6.40 -23.08 12.66
N GLY A 75 -7.34 -22.23 13.09
CA GLY A 75 -7.25 -21.42 14.29
C GLY A 75 -6.78 -19.99 14.04
N ILE A 76 -6.51 -19.61 12.79
CA ILE A 76 -6.32 -18.21 12.40
C ILE A 76 -7.49 -17.77 11.55
N THR A 77 -8.06 -16.59 11.84
CA THR A 77 -9.07 -15.93 11.00
C THR A 77 -8.53 -14.57 10.54
N VAL A 78 -8.88 -14.17 9.32
CA VAL A 78 -8.43 -12.93 8.71
C VAL A 78 -9.61 -12.00 8.42
N GLU A 79 -9.65 -10.87 9.12
CA GLU A 79 -10.58 -9.79 8.81
C GLU A 79 -10.06 -9.02 7.59
N TYR A 80 -10.84 -8.99 6.50
CA TYR A 80 -10.51 -8.24 5.29
C TYR A 80 -11.04 -6.82 5.36
N ILE A 81 -10.16 -5.83 5.15
CA ILE A 81 -10.48 -4.40 5.17
C ILE A 81 -10.03 -3.77 3.85
N ALA A 82 -10.98 -3.56 2.95
CA ALA A 82 -10.74 -2.79 1.72
C ALA A 82 -10.73 -1.29 2.03
N ALA A 83 -9.73 -0.58 1.53
CA ALA A 83 -9.62 0.86 1.67
C ALA A 83 -10.73 1.60 0.90
N GLY A 84 -11.24 2.69 1.48
CA GLY A 84 -12.08 3.66 0.78
C GLY A 84 -11.27 4.65 -0.06
N ASP A 85 -11.91 5.76 -0.44
CA ASP A 85 -11.28 6.80 -1.28
C ASP A 85 -10.08 7.48 -0.59
N ASP A 86 -10.16 7.73 0.71
CA ASP A 86 -9.08 8.34 1.52
C ASP A 86 -8.27 7.27 2.26
N GLN A 87 -7.56 6.44 1.49
CA GLN A 87 -6.88 5.24 1.95
C GLN A 87 -5.96 5.45 3.16
N LEU A 88 -5.03 6.39 3.08
CA LEU A 88 -4.07 6.65 4.17
C LEU A 88 -4.77 7.21 5.42
N GLN A 89 -5.75 8.10 5.24
CA GLN A 89 -6.49 8.68 6.36
C GLN A 89 -7.30 7.63 7.11
N GLN A 90 -7.93 6.70 6.39
CA GLN A 90 -8.64 5.56 6.99
C GLN A 90 -7.68 4.67 7.78
N TRP A 91 -6.51 4.32 7.22
CA TRP A 91 -5.49 3.54 7.88
C TRP A 91 -4.99 4.22 9.17
N MET A 92 -4.71 5.53 9.10
CA MET A 92 -4.30 6.32 10.28
C MET A 92 -5.40 6.37 11.35
N ALA A 93 -6.68 6.44 10.95
CA ALA A 93 -7.80 6.45 11.88
C ALA A 93 -7.91 5.12 12.66
N LEU A 94 -7.71 3.98 11.98
CA LEU A 94 -7.66 2.65 12.61
C LEU A 94 -6.54 2.58 13.66
N TYR A 95 -5.34 3.06 13.35
CA TYR A 95 -4.25 3.13 14.34
C TYR A 95 -4.57 4.06 15.52
N SER A 96 -5.22 5.19 15.25
CA SER A 96 -5.58 6.15 16.29
C SER A 96 -6.65 5.63 17.24
N SER A 97 -7.52 4.73 16.78
CA SER A 97 -8.53 4.03 17.59
C SER A 97 -8.01 2.76 18.26
N ASN A 98 -6.72 2.45 18.10
CA ASN A 98 -6.08 1.22 18.58
C ASN A 98 -6.62 -0.06 17.90
N GLU A 99 -7.13 0.09 16.68
CA GLU A 99 -7.64 -0.96 15.79
C GLU A 99 -6.78 -1.09 14.52
N GLY A 100 -5.49 -0.72 14.61
CA GLY A 100 -4.57 -0.76 13.48
C GLY A 100 -4.47 -2.17 12.88
N PRO A 101 -4.47 -2.28 11.53
CA PRO A 101 -4.40 -3.57 10.85
C PRO A 101 -3.13 -4.35 11.20
N THR A 102 -3.25 -5.68 11.30
CA THR A 102 -2.10 -6.56 11.54
C THR A 102 -1.17 -6.60 10.33
N VAL A 103 -1.75 -6.65 9.14
CA VAL A 103 -1.03 -6.65 7.85
C VAL A 103 -1.65 -5.59 6.96
N SER A 104 -0.81 -4.82 6.27
CA SER A 104 -1.28 -3.78 5.33
C SER A 104 -0.56 -3.90 3.99
N LEU A 105 -1.33 -3.90 2.91
CA LEU A 105 -0.82 -3.71 1.54
C LEU A 105 -1.03 -2.26 1.14
N MET A 106 0.05 -1.51 0.97
CA MET A 106 0.01 -0.07 0.72
C MET A 106 1.24 0.40 -0.07
N ASP A 107 1.19 1.61 -0.58
CA ASP A 107 2.28 2.19 -1.35
C ASP A 107 3.56 2.41 -0.52
N PRO A 108 4.76 2.25 -1.12
CA PRO A 108 6.05 2.43 -0.43
C PRO A 108 6.19 3.78 0.28
N ILE A 109 5.66 4.86 -0.27
CA ILE A 109 5.72 6.18 0.35
C ILE A 109 4.96 6.21 1.69
N ASN A 110 3.80 5.55 1.76
CA ASN A 110 3.02 5.48 2.99
C ASN A 110 3.72 4.62 4.06
N ILE A 111 4.47 3.59 3.64
CA ILE A 111 5.30 2.79 4.54
C ILE A 111 6.44 3.66 5.11
N TYR A 112 7.14 4.39 4.24
CA TYR A 112 8.22 5.29 4.65
C TYR A 112 7.75 6.35 5.66
N GLU A 113 6.64 7.02 5.39
CA GLU A 113 6.10 8.08 6.25
C GLU A 113 5.56 7.57 7.59
N ASN A 114 5.28 6.27 7.71
CA ASN A 114 4.73 5.65 8.91
C ASN A 114 5.59 4.50 9.45
N GLN A 115 6.88 4.47 9.13
CA GLN A 115 7.79 3.40 9.51
C GLN A 115 7.85 3.14 11.03
N GLU A 116 7.57 4.16 11.85
CA GLU A 116 7.53 4.02 13.30
C GLU A 116 6.38 3.11 13.80
N ARG A 117 5.39 2.84 12.95
CA ARG A 117 4.27 1.90 13.21
C ARG A 117 4.50 0.53 12.60
N MET A 118 5.55 0.39 11.78
CA MET A 118 5.85 -0.85 11.07
C MET A 118 6.83 -1.71 11.87
N ARG A 119 6.68 -3.02 11.75
CA ARG A 119 7.65 -3.96 12.29
C ARG A 119 8.92 -3.97 11.44
N ASP A 120 10.07 -3.95 12.09
CA ASP A 120 11.36 -4.22 11.44
C ASP A 120 11.42 -5.71 11.04
N LEU A 121 11.47 -5.98 9.74
CA LEU A 121 11.49 -7.31 9.15
C LEU A 121 12.90 -7.78 8.76
N THR A 122 13.93 -6.98 9.00
CA THR A 122 15.31 -7.19 8.50
C THR A 122 15.83 -8.61 8.78
N ASN A 123 15.48 -9.19 9.92
CA ASN A 123 15.96 -10.52 10.34
C ASN A 123 14.86 -11.60 10.28
N GLU A 124 13.76 -11.32 9.62
CA GLU A 124 12.68 -12.31 9.48
C GLU A 124 13.02 -13.32 8.36
N PRO A 125 12.80 -14.62 8.56
CA PRO A 125 13.16 -15.65 7.58
C PRO A 125 12.52 -15.50 6.21
N LEU A 126 11.42 -14.77 6.12
CA LEU A 126 10.76 -14.51 4.84
C LEU A 126 11.62 -13.66 3.90
N ILE A 127 12.51 -12.83 4.44
CA ILE A 127 13.39 -11.94 3.66
C ILE A 127 14.38 -12.74 2.81
N ASP A 128 14.85 -13.88 3.29
CA ASP A 128 15.80 -14.76 2.58
C ASP A 128 15.27 -15.27 1.23
N ASN A 129 13.94 -15.24 1.04
CA ASN A 129 13.29 -15.71 -0.18
C ASN A 129 12.93 -14.57 -1.15
N ILE A 130 13.32 -13.33 -0.86
CA ILE A 130 12.98 -12.17 -1.66
C ILE A 130 14.23 -11.65 -2.36
N GLU A 131 14.10 -11.36 -3.65
CA GLU A 131 15.17 -10.76 -4.44
C GLU A 131 15.60 -9.41 -3.84
N GLU A 132 16.91 -9.22 -3.60
CA GLU A 132 17.45 -8.02 -2.95
C GLU A 132 17.03 -6.72 -3.66
N SER A 133 17.02 -6.75 -4.99
CA SER A 133 16.59 -5.60 -5.80
C SER A 133 15.16 -5.16 -5.54
N ALA A 134 14.28 -6.10 -5.17
CA ALA A 134 12.88 -5.84 -4.85
C ALA A 134 12.69 -5.24 -3.44
N LEU A 135 13.65 -5.43 -2.55
CA LEU A 135 13.64 -4.87 -1.19
C LEU A 135 14.10 -3.41 -1.12
N THR A 136 14.76 -2.90 -2.18
CA THR A 136 15.36 -1.56 -2.19
C THR A 136 14.37 -0.45 -1.82
N THR A 137 13.14 -0.52 -2.33
CA THR A 137 12.11 0.48 -2.06
C THR A 137 11.40 0.31 -0.71
N MET A 138 11.70 -0.78 -0.01
CA MET A 138 11.13 -1.12 1.31
C MET A 138 12.16 -1.02 2.43
N THR A 139 13.40 -0.60 2.09
CA THR A 139 14.52 -0.48 3.03
C THR A 139 14.80 0.99 3.32
N PHE A 140 14.66 1.37 4.58
CA PHE A 140 14.88 2.73 5.07
C PHE A 140 15.84 2.68 6.26
N ASP A 141 16.90 3.50 6.23
CA ASP A 141 17.96 3.54 7.25
C ASP A 141 18.54 2.15 7.59
N GLY A 142 18.68 1.30 6.57
CA GLY A 142 19.23 -0.06 6.70
C GLY A 142 18.29 -1.09 7.30
N LYS A 143 17.01 -0.77 7.46
CA LYS A 143 15.96 -1.65 7.97
C LYS A 143 14.90 -1.91 6.92
N ILE A 144 14.41 -3.14 6.87
CA ILE A 144 13.34 -3.57 5.97
C ILE A 144 12.00 -3.50 6.72
N TYR A 145 11.07 -2.69 6.21
CA TYR A 145 9.76 -2.49 6.85
C TYR A 145 8.60 -3.13 6.12
N ALA A 146 8.83 -3.62 4.91
CA ALA A 146 7.82 -4.34 4.14
C ALA A 146 8.47 -5.29 3.13
N VAL A 147 7.64 -6.15 2.56
CA VAL A 147 7.99 -6.99 1.42
C VAL A 147 7.11 -6.65 0.22
N PRO A 148 7.61 -6.74 -1.01
CA PRO A 148 6.80 -6.44 -2.19
C PRO A 148 5.65 -7.45 -2.32
N GLY A 149 4.41 -6.97 -2.31
CA GLY A 149 3.22 -7.79 -2.57
C GLY A 149 3.02 -8.06 -4.06
N THR A 150 3.48 -7.14 -4.91
CA THR A 150 3.39 -7.23 -6.38
C THR A 150 4.64 -6.61 -7.02
N ALA A 151 4.96 -7.08 -8.22
CA ALA A 151 5.97 -6.45 -9.08
C ALA A 151 5.30 -6.02 -10.38
N ALA A 152 5.40 -4.74 -10.73
CA ALA A 152 4.86 -4.18 -11.95
C ALA A 152 5.97 -3.58 -12.81
N GLY A 153 5.92 -3.86 -14.12
CA GLY A 153 6.77 -3.20 -15.10
C GLY A 153 6.12 -1.92 -15.60
N ILE A 154 6.90 -0.86 -15.72
CA ILE A 154 6.45 0.36 -16.41
C ILE A 154 6.88 0.28 -17.88
N GLY A 155 5.94 0.48 -18.78
CA GLY A 155 6.18 0.40 -20.21
C GLY A 155 5.11 1.13 -21.02
N ILE A 156 5.28 1.12 -22.32
CA ILE A 156 4.30 1.64 -23.28
C ILE A 156 3.41 0.48 -23.72
N LEU A 157 2.13 0.57 -23.39
CA LEU A 157 1.11 -0.31 -23.95
C LEU A 157 0.71 0.21 -25.34
N TYR A 158 0.60 -0.67 -26.31
CA TYR A 158 0.18 -0.29 -27.65
C TYR A 158 -0.99 -1.14 -28.15
N ASN A 159 -1.85 -0.51 -28.94
CA ASN A 159 -2.92 -1.23 -29.66
C ASN A 159 -2.32 -1.79 -30.97
N LYS A 160 -2.14 -3.11 -31.00
CA LYS A 160 -1.53 -3.78 -32.17
C LYS A 160 -2.27 -3.50 -33.47
N ALA A 161 -3.58 -3.54 -33.49
CA ALA A 161 -4.36 -3.31 -34.70
C ALA A 161 -4.19 -1.88 -35.26
N VAL A 162 -4.06 -0.89 -34.40
CA VAL A 162 -3.77 0.50 -34.78
C VAL A 162 -2.37 0.61 -35.37
N CYS A 163 -1.39 0.00 -34.71
CA CYS A 163 -0.01 -0.01 -35.22
C CYS A 163 0.11 -0.75 -36.55
N ASP A 164 -0.52 -1.91 -36.67
CA ASP A 164 -0.55 -2.67 -37.93
C ASP A 164 -1.12 -1.86 -39.10
N ALA A 165 -2.25 -1.18 -38.88
CA ALA A 165 -2.86 -0.30 -39.87
C ALA A 165 -1.95 0.87 -40.23
N ALA A 166 -1.25 1.47 -39.27
CA ALA A 166 -0.36 2.60 -39.52
C ALA A 166 0.91 2.25 -40.30
N VAL A 167 1.42 1.01 -40.13
CA VAL A 167 2.60 0.55 -40.86
C VAL A 167 2.25 -0.21 -42.14
N GLY A 168 0.97 -0.52 -42.35
CA GLY A 168 0.49 -1.27 -43.53
C GLY A 168 0.86 -2.76 -43.50
N GLY A 169 1.01 -3.35 -42.32
CA GLY A 169 1.39 -4.76 -42.12
C GLY A 169 1.52 -5.15 -40.66
N ASP A 170 2.18 -6.26 -40.38
CA ASP A 170 2.41 -6.74 -39.01
C ASP A 170 3.47 -5.88 -38.29
N PHE A 171 3.05 -5.10 -37.30
CA PHE A 171 3.95 -4.23 -36.55
C PHE A 171 4.81 -5.05 -35.59
N ASP A 172 6.12 -4.88 -35.69
CA ASP A 172 7.11 -5.42 -34.76
C ASP A 172 7.61 -4.31 -33.82
N PRO A 173 7.26 -4.36 -32.49
CA PRO A 173 7.69 -3.37 -31.53
C PRO A 173 9.20 -3.34 -31.33
N SER A 174 9.93 -4.40 -31.66
CA SER A 174 11.38 -4.45 -31.56
C SER A 174 12.10 -3.47 -32.51
N THR A 175 11.39 -2.95 -33.50
CA THR A 175 11.89 -1.92 -34.43
C THR A 175 11.99 -0.54 -33.80
N ILE A 176 11.28 -0.30 -32.70
CA ILE A 176 11.34 0.98 -31.94
C ILE A 176 12.50 0.92 -30.96
N LYS A 177 13.61 1.55 -31.34
CA LYS A 177 14.85 1.58 -30.53
C LYS A 177 15.21 2.99 -30.07
N THR A 178 14.70 4.00 -30.73
CA THR A 178 15.01 5.40 -30.48
C THR A 178 13.76 6.23 -30.35
N ARG A 179 13.92 7.44 -29.79
CA ARG A 179 12.84 8.44 -29.76
C ARG A 179 12.36 8.83 -31.18
N SER A 180 13.27 8.80 -32.16
CA SER A 180 12.92 9.07 -33.57
C SER A 180 12.02 8.00 -34.11
N ASP A 181 12.33 6.71 -33.88
CA ASP A 181 11.51 5.60 -34.35
C ASP A 181 10.10 5.68 -33.73
N LEU A 182 10.00 6.02 -32.46
CA LEU A 182 8.73 6.20 -31.79
C LEU A 182 7.93 7.36 -32.37
N LYS A 183 8.61 8.49 -32.65
CA LYS A 183 7.98 9.64 -33.29
C LYS A 183 7.46 9.30 -34.66
N ASP A 184 8.26 8.60 -35.46
CA ASP A 184 7.86 8.17 -36.83
C ASP A 184 6.66 7.22 -36.80
N LEU A 185 6.56 6.36 -35.79
CA LEU A 185 5.37 5.54 -35.55
C LEU A 185 4.15 6.42 -35.24
N PHE A 186 4.32 7.40 -34.33
CA PHE A 186 3.23 8.32 -33.97
C PHE A 186 2.72 9.11 -35.16
N ASP A 187 3.62 9.66 -35.99
CA ASP A 187 3.26 10.38 -37.21
C ASP A 187 2.45 9.47 -38.18
N LYS A 188 2.81 8.20 -38.30
CA LYS A 188 2.07 7.23 -39.11
C LYS A 188 0.68 6.92 -38.53
N ILE A 189 0.56 6.79 -37.21
CA ILE A 189 -0.73 6.56 -36.58
C ILE A 189 -1.65 7.78 -36.76
N GLU A 190 -1.14 9.00 -36.56
CA GLU A 190 -1.89 10.24 -36.75
C GLU A 190 -2.35 10.42 -38.19
N ALA A 191 -1.57 9.98 -39.16
CA ALA A 191 -1.95 9.98 -40.58
C ALA A 191 -3.17 9.08 -40.87
N THR A 192 -3.48 8.11 -40.01
CA THR A 192 -4.72 7.29 -40.11
C THR A 192 -5.95 7.98 -39.52
N GLY A 193 -5.79 9.17 -38.89
CA GLY A 193 -6.86 9.89 -38.22
C GLY A 193 -7.10 9.45 -36.76
N VAL A 194 -6.20 8.62 -36.19
CA VAL A 194 -6.25 8.16 -34.81
C VAL A 194 -5.20 8.91 -33.99
N ALA A 195 -5.53 9.27 -32.75
CA ALA A 195 -4.54 9.86 -31.85
C ALA A 195 -3.42 8.85 -31.53
N ALA A 196 -2.16 9.26 -31.71
CA ALA A 196 -1.02 8.37 -31.56
C ALA A 196 -0.77 7.96 -30.10
N THR A 197 -1.16 8.78 -29.14
CA THR A 197 -0.92 8.52 -27.71
C THR A 197 -2.05 9.04 -26.86
N CYS A 198 -2.24 8.38 -25.72
CA CYS A 198 -3.13 8.80 -24.65
C CYS A 198 -2.36 8.75 -23.33
N ILE A 199 -2.34 9.86 -22.59
CA ILE A 199 -1.74 9.96 -21.27
C ILE A 199 -2.82 10.39 -20.30
N THR A 200 -2.93 9.69 -19.16
CA THR A 200 -3.88 10.07 -18.12
C THR A 200 -3.52 11.43 -17.53
N GLY A 201 -4.53 12.29 -17.35
CA GLY A 201 -4.33 13.65 -16.83
C GLY A 201 -4.19 13.76 -15.31
N VAL A 202 -3.88 12.64 -14.62
CA VAL A 202 -3.74 12.64 -13.16
C VAL A 202 -2.29 12.86 -12.73
N ASN A 203 -2.11 13.69 -11.70
CA ASN A 203 -0.79 14.15 -11.28
C ASN A 203 0.17 13.01 -10.93
N TRP A 204 -0.30 12.00 -10.19
CA TRP A 204 0.54 10.86 -9.81
C TRP A 204 1.03 10.05 -11.02
N SER A 205 0.18 9.87 -12.03
CA SER A 205 0.57 9.13 -13.24
C SER A 205 1.62 9.89 -14.06
N ILE A 206 1.46 11.20 -14.23
CA ILE A 206 2.44 12.03 -14.92
C ILE A 206 3.75 12.11 -14.11
N GLY A 207 3.66 12.38 -12.81
CA GLY A 207 4.81 12.52 -11.93
C GLY A 207 5.56 11.20 -11.71
N ALA A 208 4.87 10.21 -11.17
CA ALA A 208 5.51 8.96 -10.77
C ALA A 208 5.87 8.05 -11.98
N HIS A 209 5.02 7.97 -13.01
CA HIS A 209 5.28 7.05 -14.11
C HIS A 209 6.06 7.70 -15.25
N TYR A 210 5.65 8.90 -15.70
CA TYR A 210 6.26 9.49 -16.86
C TYR A 210 7.54 10.28 -16.54
N LEU A 211 7.49 11.22 -15.59
CA LEU A 211 8.66 12.03 -15.23
C LEU A 211 9.75 11.22 -14.57
N CYS A 212 9.41 10.27 -13.68
CA CYS A 212 10.41 9.41 -13.04
C CYS A 212 11.17 8.55 -14.06
N GLN A 213 10.52 8.08 -15.15
CA GLN A 213 11.23 7.38 -16.21
C GLN A 213 12.20 8.30 -16.95
N THR A 214 11.86 9.56 -17.15
CA THR A 214 12.73 10.55 -17.78
C THR A 214 14.00 10.76 -16.95
N TYR A 215 13.86 10.94 -15.63
CA TYR A 215 15.01 11.04 -14.71
C TYR A 215 15.78 9.72 -14.65
N GLY A 216 15.08 8.59 -14.58
CA GLY A 216 15.67 7.26 -14.57
C GLY A 216 16.53 6.97 -15.82
N ALA A 217 16.13 7.46 -16.97
CA ALA A 217 16.89 7.32 -18.20
C ALA A 217 18.09 8.30 -18.29
N ALA A 218 18.01 9.44 -17.64
CA ALA A 218 19.04 10.48 -17.67
C ALA A 218 20.17 10.25 -16.64
N LEU A 219 19.89 9.53 -15.55
CA LEU A 219 20.79 9.36 -14.41
C LEU A 219 21.11 7.87 -14.24
N GLY A 220 22.41 7.55 -14.15
CA GLY A 220 22.90 6.18 -14.26
C GLY A 220 22.64 5.30 -13.03
N SER A 221 22.52 5.88 -11.84
CA SER A 221 22.37 5.14 -10.58
C SER A 221 21.26 5.69 -9.70
N THR A 222 20.85 4.91 -8.71
CA THR A 222 19.88 5.36 -7.69
C THR A 222 20.44 6.53 -6.89
N ASP A 223 21.71 6.50 -6.54
CA ASP A 223 22.36 7.56 -5.77
C ASP A 223 22.39 8.89 -6.53
N GLU A 224 22.69 8.85 -7.84
CA GLU A 224 22.61 10.04 -8.70
C GLU A 224 21.20 10.60 -8.79
N ARG A 225 20.18 9.73 -8.86
CA ARG A 225 18.76 10.15 -8.86
C ARG A 225 18.36 10.82 -7.56
N VAL A 226 18.73 10.21 -6.43
CA VAL A 226 18.47 10.77 -5.09
C VAL A 226 19.20 12.09 -4.91
N ALA A 227 20.50 12.17 -5.29
CA ALA A 227 21.27 13.40 -5.23
C ALA A 227 20.68 14.51 -6.11
N TYR A 228 20.20 14.17 -7.31
CA TYR A 228 19.55 15.13 -8.19
C TYR A 228 18.25 15.65 -7.58
N VAL A 229 17.35 14.78 -7.11
CA VAL A 229 16.09 15.19 -6.47
C VAL A 229 16.36 16.09 -5.28
N ASN A 230 17.30 15.72 -4.40
CA ASN A 230 17.69 16.53 -3.23
C ASN A 230 18.29 17.89 -3.60
N SER A 231 18.80 18.04 -4.82
CA SER A 231 19.37 19.30 -5.29
C SER A 231 18.32 20.32 -5.77
N ILE A 232 17.07 19.86 -6.00
CA ILE A 232 16.00 20.68 -6.55
C ILE A 232 14.85 20.94 -5.56
N ILE A 233 14.90 20.32 -4.37
CA ILE A 233 14.00 20.55 -3.23
C ILE A 233 14.65 21.60 -2.31
#